data_f6353a1bc1158add155320ccd1474ec6
#
_entry.id   f6353a1bc1158add155320ccd1474ec6
#
_cell.length_a   1.000
_cell.length_b   1.000
_cell.length_c   1.000
_cell.angle_alpha   90.00
_cell.angle_beta   90.00
_cell.angle_gamma   90.00
#
_symmetry.space_group_name_H-M   'P 1'
#
loop_
_entity.id
_entity.type
_entity.pdbx_description
1 polymer ?
#
loop_
_entity_poly.entity_id
_entity_poly.type
_entity_poly.pdbx_seq_one_letter_code
_entity_poly.pdbx_strand_id
1 'polypeptide(L)'
;IVFQMEPYIERNPKQWHDWTNPDNKEFVKVCKHREGEYNNNEWHLSKTYSQFNNESIVKTKTFSTVLSSNYRDPGHVKRIDFVKFLESKGLPIHVYGNNRWDYKEYKGSLPYHCKDEGIIPYKYTFNAENHDIPYYYTEKLTDGILGECLTFYWGCPNIRELIDPRAYVQLDLSNFEKDYEVVKKAIEEDWHTQRLPYIREQKKRILNDLQFFPRLEKIISNFIENHTL
;
A
#
# COMPACT_ATOMS: atom_id res chain seq x y z
N ILE A 1 -23.13 4.77 -7.48
CA ILE A 1 -22.07 4.60 -6.47
C ILE A 1 -20.78 5.11 -7.08
N VAL A 2 -20.02 5.89 -6.33
CA VAL A 2 -18.68 6.36 -6.71
C VAL A 2 -17.68 6.13 -5.57
N PHE A 3 -16.47 5.71 -5.92
CA PHE A 3 -15.35 5.54 -5.01
C PHE A 3 -14.28 6.60 -5.30
N GLN A 4 -13.94 7.38 -4.29
CA GLN A 4 -12.85 8.34 -4.37
C GLN A 4 -11.52 7.58 -4.23
N MET A 5 -10.77 7.43 -5.31
CA MET A 5 -9.50 6.68 -5.32
C MET A 5 -8.32 7.55 -4.87
N GLU A 6 -8.33 8.83 -5.22
CA GLU A 6 -7.32 9.80 -4.79
C GLU A 6 -7.89 10.73 -3.72
N PRO A 7 -7.10 11.16 -2.72
CA PRO A 7 -7.59 12.03 -1.67
C PRO A 7 -7.82 13.44 -2.20
N TYR A 8 -8.86 14.10 -1.72
CA TYR A 8 -9.03 15.54 -1.94
C TYR A 8 -8.03 16.31 -1.08
N ILE A 9 -7.21 17.15 -1.74
CA ILE A 9 -6.18 17.96 -1.08
C ILE A 9 -6.57 19.43 -1.25
N GLU A 10 -7.19 20.01 -0.24
CA GLU A 10 -7.72 21.37 -0.24
C GLU A 10 -6.66 22.43 -0.57
N ARG A 11 -5.40 22.18 -0.21
CA ARG A 11 -4.30 23.12 -0.44
C ARG A 11 -3.79 23.17 -1.89
N ASN A 12 -4.22 22.25 -2.73
CA ASN A 12 -3.82 22.22 -4.15
C ASN A 12 -4.99 21.87 -5.08
N PRO A 13 -6.02 22.73 -5.15
CA PRO A 13 -7.22 22.47 -5.96
C PRO A 13 -6.93 22.39 -7.47
N LYS A 14 -5.78 22.87 -7.95
CA LYS A 14 -5.39 22.77 -9.37
C LYS A 14 -4.83 21.39 -9.75
N GLN A 15 -4.31 20.64 -8.79
CA GLN A 15 -3.76 19.30 -9.03
C GLN A 15 -4.84 18.23 -8.99
N TRP A 16 -5.81 18.40 -8.11
CA TRP A 16 -6.94 17.49 -7.93
C TRP A 16 -8.22 18.32 -8.08
N HIS A 17 -8.85 18.23 -9.24
CA HIS A 17 -10.06 18.95 -9.58
C HIS A 17 -11.28 18.48 -8.75
N ASP A 18 -12.38 19.19 -8.86
CA ASP A 18 -13.64 18.91 -8.14
C ASP A 18 -14.14 17.48 -8.33
N TRP A 19 -13.78 16.81 -9.43
CA TRP A 19 -14.11 15.40 -9.65
C TRP A 19 -13.51 14.44 -8.60
N THR A 20 -12.43 14.81 -7.90
CA THR A 20 -11.90 14.04 -6.77
C THR A 20 -12.71 14.21 -5.50
N ASN A 21 -13.65 15.14 -5.47
CA ASN A 21 -14.58 15.37 -4.38
C ASN A 21 -16.03 15.32 -4.88
N PRO A 22 -16.55 14.16 -5.31
CA PRO A 22 -17.86 14.02 -5.91
C PRO A 22 -18.98 14.48 -4.96
N ASP A 23 -20.00 15.14 -5.53
CA ASP A 23 -21.18 15.61 -4.78
C ASP A 23 -22.10 14.42 -4.43
N ASN A 24 -22.48 14.32 -3.17
CA ASN A 24 -23.44 13.33 -2.69
C ASN A 24 -24.83 13.44 -3.35
N LYS A 25 -25.17 14.58 -3.95
CA LYS A 25 -26.46 14.79 -4.63
C LYS A 25 -26.53 14.08 -5.99
N GLU A 26 -25.39 13.81 -6.61
CA GLU A 26 -25.31 13.16 -7.93
C GLU A 26 -25.24 11.63 -7.84
N PHE A 27 -24.96 11.07 -6.66
CA PHE A 27 -24.70 9.66 -6.47
C PHE A 27 -25.48 9.09 -5.29
N VAL A 28 -26.03 7.91 -5.45
CA VAL A 28 -26.70 7.15 -4.38
C VAL A 28 -25.78 6.91 -3.18
N LYS A 29 -24.51 6.67 -3.44
CA LYS A 29 -23.46 6.52 -2.40
C LYS A 29 -22.13 7.06 -2.92
N VAL A 30 -21.53 7.90 -2.10
CA VAL A 30 -20.15 8.39 -2.29
C VAL A 30 -19.27 7.79 -1.20
N CYS A 31 -18.27 7.03 -1.58
CA CYS A 31 -17.27 6.45 -0.69
C CYS A 31 -16.01 7.31 -0.72
N LYS A 32 -15.71 7.97 0.39
CA LYS A 32 -14.56 8.89 0.56
C LYS A 32 -13.59 8.34 1.60
N HIS A 33 -12.35 8.82 1.58
CA HIS A 33 -11.35 8.58 2.64
C HIS A 33 -11.71 9.39 3.89
N ARG A 34 -12.45 8.79 4.82
CA ARG A 34 -12.87 9.39 6.09
C ARG A 34 -13.23 8.33 7.12
N GLU A 35 -13.55 8.74 8.34
CA GLU A 35 -13.95 7.85 9.42
C GLU A 35 -15.02 6.84 9.00
N GLY A 36 -14.76 5.55 9.27
CA GLY A 36 -15.61 4.44 8.87
C GLY A 36 -15.62 4.13 7.38
N GLU A 37 -14.92 4.90 6.55
CA GLU A 37 -14.81 4.70 5.11
C GLU A 37 -13.35 4.70 4.68
N TYR A 38 -13.00 3.83 3.75
CA TYR A 38 -11.70 3.75 3.10
C TYR A 38 -11.89 3.14 1.71
N ASN A 39 -11.00 3.44 0.78
CA ASN A 39 -11.18 3.10 -0.62
C ASN A 39 -10.01 2.32 -1.22
N ASN A 40 -9.42 1.42 -0.45
CA ASN A 40 -8.50 0.46 -1.05
C ASN A 40 -9.31 -0.66 -1.71
N ASN A 41 -9.48 -0.55 -3.03
CA ASN A 41 -10.35 -1.42 -3.81
C ASN A 41 -9.61 -2.23 -4.88
N GLU A 42 -8.30 -2.05 -5.01
CA GLU A 42 -7.49 -2.65 -6.06
C GLU A 42 -6.11 -3.08 -5.59
N TRP A 43 -5.44 -3.86 -6.43
CA TRP A 43 -4.01 -4.19 -6.32
C TRP A 43 -3.34 -4.09 -7.69
N HIS A 44 -2.04 -3.91 -7.70
CA HIS A 44 -1.22 -3.81 -8.90
C HIS A 44 -0.31 -5.04 -9.11
N LEU A 45 -0.70 -6.18 -8.56
CA LEU A 45 -0.12 -7.49 -8.84
C LEU A 45 -0.93 -8.18 -9.95
N SER A 46 -0.30 -9.03 -10.75
CA SER A 46 -0.96 -9.69 -11.88
C SER A 46 -1.86 -10.86 -11.48
N LYS A 47 -1.69 -11.37 -10.25
CA LYS A 47 -2.46 -12.52 -9.76
C LYS A 47 -3.92 -12.17 -9.54
N THR A 48 -4.78 -13.07 -9.98
CA THR A 48 -6.22 -13.02 -9.75
C THR A 48 -6.56 -13.39 -8.31
N TYR A 49 -7.81 -13.10 -7.90
CA TYR A 49 -8.37 -13.53 -6.61
C TYR A 49 -8.18 -15.04 -6.38
N SER A 50 -8.48 -15.88 -7.38
CA SER A 50 -8.34 -17.33 -7.29
C SER A 50 -6.88 -17.76 -7.10
N GLN A 51 -5.96 -17.13 -7.81
CA GLN A 51 -4.52 -17.42 -7.66
C GLN A 51 -4.00 -17.03 -6.29
N PHE A 52 -4.40 -15.87 -5.76
CA PHE A 52 -4.01 -15.47 -4.40
C PHE A 52 -4.52 -16.41 -3.30
N ASN A 53 -5.69 -17.04 -3.51
CA ASN A 53 -6.24 -18.00 -2.55
C ASN A 53 -5.62 -19.39 -2.66
N ASN A 54 -5.25 -19.84 -3.86
CA ASN A 54 -4.90 -21.24 -4.12
C ASN A 54 -3.40 -21.47 -4.37
N GLU A 55 -2.64 -20.45 -4.74
CA GLU A 55 -1.22 -20.62 -5.04
C GLU A 55 -0.34 -20.26 -3.84
N SER A 56 0.66 -21.09 -3.60
CA SER A 56 1.68 -20.81 -2.59
C SER A 56 2.63 -19.72 -3.09
N ILE A 57 3.00 -18.80 -2.21
CA ILE A 57 4.01 -17.79 -2.47
C ILE A 57 5.34 -18.23 -1.87
N VAL A 58 6.38 -18.30 -2.70
CA VAL A 58 7.73 -18.66 -2.28
C VAL A 58 8.60 -17.40 -2.19
N LYS A 59 9.24 -17.20 -1.04
CA LYS A 59 10.17 -16.10 -0.78
C LYS A 59 11.59 -16.53 -1.06
N THR A 60 12.25 -15.89 -2.02
CA THR A 60 13.63 -16.20 -2.44
C THR A 60 14.58 -15.02 -2.28
N LYS A 61 14.05 -13.84 -1.96
CA LYS A 61 14.79 -12.58 -1.85
C LYS A 61 14.42 -11.86 -0.55
N THR A 62 15.27 -10.94 -0.11
CA THR A 62 15.11 -10.30 1.20
C THR A 62 14.27 -9.03 1.14
N PHE A 63 14.73 -7.98 0.47
CA PHE A 63 14.15 -6.66 0.61
C PHE A 63 14.06 -5.91 -0.72
N SER A 64 12.91 -5.29 -0.98
CA SER A 64 12.66 -4.53 -2.20
C SER A 64 11.82 -3.29 -1.98
N THR A 65 11.77 -2.46 -3.02
CA THR A 65 10.80 -1.37 -3.18
C THR A 65 10.49 -1.15 -4.65
N VAL A 66 9.30 -0.63 -4.94
CA VAL A 66 8.89 -0.21 -6.29
C VAL A 66 8.62 1.30 -6.27
N LEU A 67 9.45 2.08 -6.97
CA LEU A 67 9.44 3.53 -6.89
C LEU A 67 9.13 4.18 -8.26
N SER A 68 8.33 5.23 -8.24
CA SER A 68 8.27 6.18 -9.35
C SER A 68 9.41 7.20 -9.23
N SER A 69 9.71 7.91 -10.33
CA SER A 69 10.70 8.99 -10.34
C SER A 69 10.16 10.33 -9.82
N ASN A 70 8.90 10.39 -9.41
CA ASN A 70 8.29 11.61 -8.91
C ASN A 70 8.94 12.06 -7.59
N TYR A 71 9.19 13.36 -7.49
CA TYR A 71 9.82 14.01 -6.33
C TYR A 71 9.12 15.35 -6.05
N ARG A 72 7.80 15.29 -5.79
CA ARG A 72 6.96 16.50 -5.63
C ARG A 72 6.18 16.49 -4.32
N ASP A 73 5.44 15.43 -4.09
CA ASP A 73 4.61 15.29 -2.91
C ASP A 73 5.44 14.81 -1.71
N PRO A 74 5.02 15.05 -0.48
CA PRO A 74 5.79 14.70 0.71
C PRO A 74 6.25 13.23 0.74
N GLY A 75 5.38 12.31 0.36
CA GLY A 75 5.72 10.89 0.33
C GLY A 75 6.65 10.52 -0.83
N HIS A 76 6.60 11.24 -1.96
CA HIS A 76 7.59 11.06 -3.02
C HIS A 76 9.00 11.37 -2.55
N VAL A 77 9.15 12.51 -1.87
CA VAL A 77 10.44 12.97 -1.31
C VAL A 77 10.92 11.97 -0.26
N LYS A 78 10.09 11.71 0.76
CA LYS A 78 10.45 10.84 1.89
C LYS A 78 10.90 9.44 1.43
N ARG A 79 10.18 8.80 0.48
CA ARG A 79 10.52 7.44 0.05
C ARG A 79 11.82 7.37 -0.74
N ILE A 80 12.11 8.35 -1.59
CA ILE A 80 13.34 8.39 -2.37
C ILE A 80 14.52 8.67 -1.45
N ASP A 81 14.39 9.67 -0.58
CA ASP A 81 15.45 10.05 0.37
C ASP A 81 15.73 8.92 1.36
N PHE A 82 14.69 8.23 1.85
CA PHE A 82 14.88 7.10 2.75
C PHE A 82 15.58 5.91 2.07
N VAL A 83 15.24 5.57 0.83
CA VAL A 83 15.94 4.53 0.08
C VAL A 83 17.41 4.89 -0.13
N LYS A 84 17.70 6.15 -0.49
CA LYS A 84 19.09 6.64 -0.59
C LYS A 84 19.82 6.56 0.75
N PHE A 85 19.14 6.88 1.84
CA PHE A 85 19.68 6.74 3.18
C PHE A 85 20.01 5.27 3.52
N LEU A 86 19.11 4.32 3.25
CA LEU A 86 19.36 2.88 3.43
C LEU A 86 20.59 2.42 2.65
N GLU A 87 20.70 2.82 1.37
CA GLU A 87 21.87 2.54 0.54
C GLU A 87 23.18 3.13 1.11
N SER A 88 23.11 4.33 1.71
CA SER A 88 24.27 4.96 2.35
C SER A 88 24.75 4.21 3.59
N LYS A 89 23.83 3.55 4.29
CA LYS A 89 24.12 2.68 5.44
C LYS A 89 24.58 1.27 5.04
N GLY A 90 24.60 0.96 3.75
CA GLY A 90 25.01 -0.33 3.24
C GLY A 90 23.93 -1.43 3.39
N LEU A 91 22.68 -1.08 3.66
CA LEU A 91 21.57 -2.02 3.69
C LEU A 91 21.14 -2.33 2.25
N PRO A 92 21.25 -3.60 1.79
CA PRO A 92 20.87 -3.94 0.43
C PRO A 92 19.34 -3.91 0.27
N ILE A 93 18.89 -3.06 -0.65
CA ILE A 93 17.49 -2.96 -1.06
C ILE A 93 17.40 -2.98 -2.59
N HIS A 94 16.68 -3.94 -3.16
CA HIS A 94 16.43 -4.00 -4.59
C HIS A 94 15.38 -2.96 -5.00
N VAL A 95 15.73 -2.08 -5.92
CA VAL A 95 14.86 -1.01 -6.38
C VAL A 95 14.34 -1.30 -7.77
N TYR A 96 13.03 -1.32 -7.92
CA TYR A 96 12.32 -1.44 -9.19
C TYR A 96 11.61 -0.12 -9.54
N GLY A 97 11.27 0.03 -10.83
CA GLY A 97 10.54 1.18 -11.34
C GLY A 97 11.45 2.15 -12.08
N ASN A 98 11.31 3.43 -11.85
CA ASN A 98 12.01 4.45 -12.61
C ASN A 98 13.36 4.83 -11.99
N ASN A 99 14.48 4.59 -12.71
CA ASN A 99 15.85 4.85 -12.20
C ASN A 99 16.36 6.27 -12.50
N ARG A 100 15.59 7.28 -12.15
CA ARG A 100 16.07 8.67 -12.26
C ARG A 100 17.15 9.03 -11.22
N TRP A 101 17.27 8.25 -10.15
CA TRP A 101 18.00 8.60 -8.93
C TRP A 101 19.25 7.75 -8.69
N ASP A 102 19.72 7.00 -9.68
CA ASP A 102 20.94 6.17 -9.63
C ASP A 102 21.05 5.27 -8.40
N TYR A 103 20.08 4.37 -8.25
CA TYR A 103 20.08 3.40 -7.15
C TYR A 103 21.16 2.34 -7.35
N LYS A 104 21.87 1.96 -6.27
CA LYS A 104 22.96 0.95 -6.29
C LYS A 104 22.46 -0.43 -6.74
N GLU A 105 21.29 -0.84 -6.26
CA GLU A 105 20.69 -2.16 -6.53
C GLU A 105 19.43 -2.04 -7.40
N TYR A 106 19.51 -1.23 -8.44
CA TYR A 106 18.42 -1.10 -9.42
C TYR A 106 18.23 -2.37 -10.23
N LYS A 107 17.00 -2.86 -10.33
CA LYS A 107 16.63 -4.14 -10.97
C LYS A 107 15.81 -3.99 -12.25
N GLY A 108 15.43 -2.79 -12.63
CA GLY A 108 14.67 -2.50 -13.84
C GLY A 108 13.29 -1.90 -13.59
N SER A 109 12.66 -1.46 -14.68
CA SER A 109 11.26 -1.04 -14.66
C SER A 109 10.33 -2.25 -14.70
N LEU A 110 9.13 -2.08 -14.15
CA LEU A 110 8.08 -3.11 -14.16
C LEU A 110 6.96 -2.71 -15.11
N PRO A 111 6.27 -3.67 -15.73
CA PRO A 111 5.08 -3.39 -16.51
C PRO A 111 4.00 -2.70 -15.68
N TYR A 112 3.17 -1.91 -16.33
CA TYR A 112 2.05 -1.24 -15.65
C TYR A 112 1.09 -2.28 -15.04
N HIS A 113 0.64 -2.05 -13.82
CA HIS A 113 -0.18 -2.99 -13.03
C HIS A 113 0.40 -4.41 -12.90
N CYS A 114 1.73 -4.57 -12.96
CA CYS A 114 2.40 -5.85 -12.77
C CYS A 114 3.66 -5.65 -11.91
N LYS A 115 3.48 -5.57 -10.58
CA LYS A 115 4.59 -5.38 -9.64
C LYS A 115 5.15 -6.70 -9.10
N ASP A 116 4.73 -7.83 -9.64
CA ASP A 116 5.00 -9.17 -9.10
C ASP A 116 6.47 -9.44 -8.85
N GLU A 117 7.32 -9.15 -9.83
CA GLU A 117 8.77 -9.38 -9.72
C GLU A 117 9.42 -8.54 -8.60
N GLY A 118 8.88 -7.34 -8.36
CA GLY A 118 9.36 -6.43 -7.33
C GLY A 118 8.82 -6.71 -5.93
N ILE A 119 7.78 -7.56 -5.78
CA ILE A 119 7.10 -7.78 -4.51
C ILE A 119 7.03 -9.26 -4.12
N ILE A 120 6.47 -10.11 -4.97
CA ILE A 120 6.13 -11.50 -4.61
C ILE A 120 7.32 -12.31 -4.08
N PRO A 121 8.52 -12.30 -4.68
CA PRO A 121 9.65 -13.10 -4.21
C PRO A 121 10.33 -12.56 -2.95
N TYR A 122 9.95 -11.39 -2.44
CA TYR A 122 10.62 -10.72 -1.32
C TYR A 122 9.94 -10.97 0.02
N LYS A 123 10.74 -11.18 1.09
CA LYS A 123 10.24 -11.22 2.47
C LYS A 123 9.75 -9.85 2.93
N TYR A 124 10.47 -8.79 2.56
CA TYR A 124 10.21 -7.42 2.96
C TYR A 124 10.03 -6.51 1.75
N THR A 125 9.14 -5.54 1.87
CA THR A 125 9.04 -4.44 0.89
C THR A 125 8.88 -3.11 1.63
N PHE A 126 9.42 -2.03 1.07
CA PHE A 126 9.21 -0.67 1.57
C PHE A 126 8.28 0.09 0.63
N ASN A 127 7.21 0.63 1.17
CA ASN A 127 6.23 1.40 0.41
C ASN A 127 5.77 2.64 1.19
N ALA A 128 5.65 3.77 0.49
CA ALA A 128 5.12 5.00 1.07
C ALA A 128 4.06 5.61 0.17
N GLU A 129 2.95 6.06 0.77
CA GLU A 129 1.91 6.81 0.09
C GLU A 129 2.44 8.16 -0.40
N ASN A 130 1.68 8.84 -1.27
CA ASN A 130 2.04 10.18 -1.71
C ASN A 130 1.84 11.22 -0.59
N HIS A 131 0.88 10.95 0.30
CA HIS A 131 0.50 11.82 1.42
C HIS A 131 0.18 11.00 2.68
N ASP A 132 0.34 11.61 3.85
CA ASP A 132 -0.03 11.07 5.16
C ASP A 132 -1.42 11.60 5.58
N ILE A 133 -2.46 11.05 4.98
CA ILE A 133 -3.84 11.45 5.23
C ILE A 133 -4.56 10.33 5.98
N PRO A 134 -5.35 10.64 7.03
CA PRO A 134 -6.17 9.64 7.72
C PRO A 134 -7.10 8.90 6.77
N TYR A 135 -7.26 7.58 6.97
CA TYR A 135 -8.07 6.67 6.16
C TYR A 135 -7.64 6.53 4.68
N TYR A 136 -6.54 7.17 4.27
CA TYR A 136 -6.00 7.05 2.93
C TYR A 136 -4.86 6.04 2.91
N TYR A 137 -5.12 4.87 2.37
CA TYR A 137 -4.11 3.89 1.96
C TYR A 137 -4.49 3.28 0.61
N THR A 138 -3.52 2.79 -0.11
CA THR A 138 -3.70 2.35 -1.49
C THR A 138 -3.08 0.97 -1.72
N GLU A 139 -2.97 0.59 -2.99
CA GLU A 139 -2.27 -0.61 -3.42
C GLU A 139 -0.86 -0.74 -2.83
N LYS A 140 -0.24 0.36 -2.40
CA LYS A 140 1.12 0.35 -1.85
C LYS A 140 1.25 -0.52 -0.59
N LEU A 141 0.24 -0.51 0.27
CA LEU A 141 0.20 -1.43 1.40
C LEU A 141 -0.39 -2.78 1.00
N THR A 142 -1.45 -2.76 0.19
CA THR A 142 -2.20 -3.96 -0.21
C THR A 142 -1.33 -4.93 -1.01
N ASP A 143 -0.57 -4.45 -2.00
CA ASP A 143 0.32 -5.29 -2.81
C ASP A 143 1.34 -6.04 -1.94
N GLY A 144 1.91 -5.36 -0.95
CA GLY A 144 2.84 -5.99 -0.02
C GLY A 144 2.19 -7.13 0.78
N ILE A 145 1.00 -6.89 1.34
CA ILE A 145 0.26 -7.90 2.13
C ILE A 145 -0.20 -9.07 1.24
N LEU A 146 -0.75 -8.78 0.05
CA LEU A 146 -1.16 -9.80 -0.91
C LEU A 146 0.03 -10.63 -1.41
N GLY A 147 1.17 -9.99 -1.59
CA GLY A 147 2.45 -10.64 -1.89
C GLY A 147 3.05 -11.41 -0.72
N GLU A 148 2.41 -11.44 0.46
CA GLU A 148 2.92 -12.04 1.71
C GLU A 148 4.26 -11.44 2.16
N CYS A 149 4.48 -10.14 1.94
CA CYS A 149 5.62 -9.41 2.47
C CYS A 149 5.30 -8.78 3.83
N LEU A 150 6.29 -8.70 4.72
CA LEU A 150 6.21 -7.74 5.82
C LEU A 150 6.56 -6.35 5.27
N THR A 151 5.55 -5.51 5.15
CA THR A 151 5.69 -4.18 4.51
C THR A 151 6.14 -3.15 5.54
N PHE A 152 7.27 -2.49 5.28
CA PHE A 152 7.63 -1.23 5.93
C PHE A 152 6.82 -0.13 5.25
N TYR A 153 5.93 0.51 6.00
CA TYR A 153 4.90 1.39 5.44
C TYR A 153 4.92 2.78 6.06
N TRP A 154 4.81 3.78 5.20
CA TRP A 154 4.53 5.16 5.59
C TRP A 154 3.32 5.69 4.81
N GLY A 155 2.45 6.45 5.49
CA GLY A 155 1.27 7.06 4.87
C GLY A 155 0.15 7.25 5.89
N CYS A 156 -0.95 6.54 5.73
CA CYS A 156 -2.13 6.67 6.58
C CYS A 156 -1.78 6.62 8.08
N PRO A 157 -1.93 7.73 8.83
CA PRO A 157 -1.49 7.79 10.23
C PRO A 157 -2.31 6.89 11.17
N ASN A 158 -3.57 6.64 10.82
CA ASN A 158 -4.47 5.76 11.58
C ASN A 158 -4.67 4.38 10.93
N ILE A 159 -3.71 3.91 10.15
CA ILE A 159 -3.80 2.62 9.42
C ILE A 159 -4.07 1.42 10.35
N ARG A 160 -3.63 1.46 11.60
CA ARG A 160 -3.87 0.41 12.60
C ARG A 160 -5.35 0.18 12.95
N GLU A 161 -6.22 1.14 12.64
CA GLU A 161 -7.67 0.99 12.80
C GLU A 161 -8.28 0.17 11.65
N LEU A 162 -7.58 0.08 10.53
CA LEU A 162 -8.03 -0.53 9.29
C LEU A 162 -7.37 -1.88 9.01
N ILE A 163 -6.07 -1.98 9.31
CA ILE A 163 -5.21 -3.12 9.01
C ILE A 163 -4.54 -3.60 10.31
N ASP A 164 -4.48 -4.89 10.52
CA ASP A 164 -3.81 -5.48 11.69
C ASP A 164 -2.35 -5.00 11.77
N PRO A 165 -1.94 -4.32 12.85
CA PRO A 165 -0.58 -3.78 12.98
C PRO A 165 0.51 -4.86 13.03
N ARG A 166 0.14 -6.14 13.19
CA ARG A 166 1.08 -7.27 13.10
C ARG A 166 1.42 -7.64 11.66
N ALA A 167 0.61 -7.22 10.68
CA ALA A 167 0.79 -7.53 9.26
C ALA A 167 1.72 -6.56 8.52
N TYR A 168 2.16 -5.47 9.15
CA TYR A 168 3.07 -4.47 8.58
C TYR A 168 3.92 -3.82 9.68
N VAL A 169 4.85 -2.97 9.30
CA VAL A 169 5.66 -2.14 10.20
C VAL A 169 5.48 -0.68 9.77
N GLN A 170 4.84 0.12 10.61
CA GLN A 170 4.67 1.55 10.33
C GLN A 170 5.99 2.30 10.61
N LEU A 171 6.46 3.06 9.62
CA LEU A 171 7.58 3.98 9.74
C LEU A 171 7.08 5.42 9.90
N ASP A 172 7.87 6.26 10.53
CA ASP A 172 7.56 7.70 10.71
C ASP A 172 8.14 8.55 9.57
N LEU A 173 9.33 8.20 9.08
CA LEU A 173 10.10 8.94 8.09
C LEU A 173 10.33 10.42 8.46
N SER A 174 10.31 10.73 9.74
CA SER A 174 10.77 12.00 10.29
C SER A 174 12.22 11.91 10.82
N ASN A 175 12.65 10.69 11.16
CA ASN A 175 14.01 10.36 11.59
C ASN A 175 14.47 9.06 10.93
N PHE A 176 15.20 9.18 9.83
CA PHE A 176 15.67 8.04 9.04
C PHE A 176 16.60 7.10 9.79
N GLU A 177 17.38 7.61 10.75
CA GLU A 177 18.24 6.75 11.58
C GLU A 177 17.40 5.79 12.44
N LYS A 178 16.36 6.32 13.09
CA LYS A 178 15.44 5.50 13.89
C LYS A 178 14.72 4.46 13.04
N ASP A 179 14.22 4.86 11.89
CA ASP A 179 13.53 3.95 10.97
C ASP A 179 14.47 2.89 10.38
N TYR A 180 15.71 3.25 10.08
CA TYR A 180 16.76 2.33 9.66
C TYR A 180 17.02 1.23 10.71
N GLU A 181 17.16 1.60 11.98
CA GLU A 181 17.36 0.62 13.05
C GLU A 181 16.16 -0.34 13.17
N VAL A 182 14.92 0.13 12.97
CA VAL A 182 13.74 -0.71 12.93
C VAL A 182 13.79 -1.69 11.75
N VAL A 183 14.10 -1.20 10.54
CA VAL A 183 14.20 -2.02 9.33
C VAL A 183 15.30 -3.08 9.48
N LYS A 184 16.49 -2.66 9.93
CA LYS A 184 17.63 -3.53 10.15
C LYS A 184 17.30 -4.64 11.15
N LYS A 185 16.78 -4.28 12.31
CA LYS A 185 16.36 -5.23 13.35
C LYS A 185 15.31 -6.21 12.83
N ALA A 186 14.31 -5.74 12.11
CA ALA A 186 13.27 -6.60 11.55
C ALA A 186 13.82 -7.66 10.60
N ILE A 187 14.83 -7.30 9.80
CA ILE A 187 15.49 -8.22 8.87
C ILE A 187 16.39 -9.19 9.62
N GLU A 188 17.23 -8.71 10.56
CA GLU A 188 18.16 -9.53 11.35
C GLU A 188 17.44 -10.56 12.24
N GLU A 189 16.31 -10.19 12.84
CA GLU A 189 15.50 -11.06 13.70
C GLU A 189 14.45 -11.88 12.92
N ASP A 190 14.42 -11.77 11.59
CA ASP A 190 13.43 -12.43 10.71
C ASP A 190 11.97 -12.24 11.16
N TRP A 191 11.58 -10.97 11.35
CA TRP A 191 10.20 -10.62 11.72
C TRP A 191 9.19 -11.07 10.66
N HIS A 192 9.58 -11.20 9.40
CA HIS A 192 8.69 -11.73 8.36
C HIS A 192 8.17 -13.12 8.72
N THR A 193 9.05 -14.07 9.06
CA THR A 193 8.64 -15.43 9.42
C THR A 193 7.76 -15.44 10.67
N GLN A 194 8.08 -14.62 11.68
CA GLN A 194 7.31 -14.50 12.91
C GLN A 194 5.90 -13.92 12.66
N ARG A 195 5.77 -12.99 11.71
CA ARG A 195 4.52 -12.29 11.44
C ARG A 195 3.72 -12.84 10.25
N LEU A 196 4.27 -13.83 9.53
CA LEU A 196 3.63 -14.42 8.36
C LEU A 196 2.19 -14.90 8.59
N PRO A 197 1.83 -15.52 9.74
CA PRO A 197 0.44 -15.89 10.02
C PRO A 197 -0.52 -14.70 10.00
N TYR A 198 -0.13 -13.55 10.57
CA TYR A 198 -0.94 -12.32 10.59
C TYR A 198 -1.02 -11.66 9.22
N ILE A 199 0.07 -11.71 8.44
CA ILE A 199 0.07 -11.23 7.05
C ILE A 199 -0.93 -12.05 6.22
N ARG A 200 -0.94 -13.37 6.36
CA ARG A 200 -1.87 -14.27 5.66
C ARG A 200 -3.33 -14.08 6.09
N GLU A 201 -3.57 -13.84 7.38
CA GLU A 201 -4.90 -13.51 7.88
C GLU A 201 -5.39 -12.19 7.27
N GLN A 202 -4.54 -11.16 7.29
CA GLN A 202 -4.87 -9.86 6.68
C GLN A 202 -5.05 -9.97 5.16
N LYS A 203 -4.26 -10.79 4.46
CA LYS A 203 -4.44 -11.10 3.03
C LYS A 203 -5.84 -11.67 2.77
N LYS A 204 -6.29 -12.64 3.55
CA LYS A 204 -7.66 -13.20 3.43
C LYS A 204 -8.72 -12.13 3.62
N ARG A 205 -8.56 -11.25 4.61
CA ARG A 205 -9.48 -10.15 4.85
C ARG A 205 -9.52 -9.17 3.68
N ILE A 206 -8.37 -8.81 3.10
CA ILE A 206 -8.31 -7.95 1.91
C ILE A 206 -9.09 -8.60 0.76
N LEU A 207 -8.84 -9.87 0.47
CA LEU A 207 -9.46 -10.59 -0.64
C LEU A 207 -10.97 -10.76 -0.47
N ASN A 208 -11.46 -11.01 0.74
CA ASN A 208 -12.85 -11.39 0.96
C ASN A 208 -13.76 -10.24 1.40
N ASP A 209 -13.18 -9.19 2.04
CA ASP A 209 -13.98 -8.14 2.68
C ASP A 209 -13.66 -6.73 2.16
N LEU A 210 -12.37 -6.44 1.91
CA LEU A 210 -11.92 -5.06 1.70
C LEU A 210 -11.76 -4.67 0.23
N GLN A 211 -11.60 -5.63 -0.69
CA GLN A 211 -11.47 -5.34 -2.10
C GLN A 211 -12.82 -4.88 -2.72
N PHE A 212 -12.76 -4.39 -3.96
CA PHE A 212 -13.87 -3.70 -4.61
C PHE A 212 -15.19 -4.48 -4.64
N PHE A 213 -15.19 -5.76 -5.07
CA PHE A 213 -16.42 -6.51 -5.29
C PHE A 213 -17.21 -6.81 -4.01
N PRO A 214 -16.63 -7.37 -2.92
CA PRO A 214 -17.34 -7.56 -1.65
C PRO A 214 -17.87 -6.25 -1.07
N ARG A 215 -17.12 -5.15 -1.19
CA ARG A 215 -17.60 -3.85 -0.74
C ARG A 215 -18.77 -3.34 -1.56
N LEU A 216 -18.70 -3.46 -2.88
CA LEU A 216 -19.79 -3.07 -3.77
C LEU A 216 -21.06 -3.90 -3.48
N GLU A 217 -20.93 -5.21 -3.34
CA GLU A 217 -22.02 -6.11 -2.96
C GLU A 217 -22.69 -5.67 -1.65
N LYS A 218 -21.89 -5.42 -0.62
CA LYS A 218 -22.40 -4.94 0.67
C LYS A 218 -23.15 -3.61 0.57
N ILE A 219 -22.65 -2.66 -0.23
CA ILE A 219 -23.30 -1.36 -0.42
C ILE A 219 -24.65 -1.55 -1.14
N ILE A 220 -24.70 -2.39 -2.18
CA ILE A 220 -25.91 -2.68 -2.94
C ILE A 220 -26.93 -3.39 -2.06
N SER A 221 -26.54 -4.43 -1.32
CA SER A 221 -27.43 -5.17 -0.42
C SER A 221 -28.04 -4.26 0.64
N ASN A 222 -27.23 -3.45 1.30
CA ASN A 222 -27.73 -2.47 2.29
C ASN A 222 -28.70 -1.45 1.66
N PHE A 223 -28.44 -1.05 0.40
CA PHE A 223 -29.34 -0.13 -0.29
C PHE A 223 -30.71 -0.78 -0.59
N ILE A 224 -30.71 -2.01 -1.08
CA ILE A 224 -31.92 -2.78 -1.37
C ILE A 224 -32.72 -2.99 -0.08
N GLU A 225 -32.10 -3.48 1.00
CA GLU A 225 -32.76 -3.73 2.29
C GLU A 225 -33.44 -2.47 2.87
N ASN A 226 -32.81 -1.31 2.71
CA ASN A 226 -33.35 -0.05 3.22
C ASN A 226 -34.41 0.61 2.31
N HIS A 227 -34.61 0.11 1.08
CA HIS A 227 -35.56 0.67 0.11
C HIS A 227 -36.58 -0.34 -0.39
N THR A 228 -36.58 -1.58 0.08
CA THR A 228 -37.63 -2.58 -0.16
C THR A 228 -38.66 -2.43 0.96
N LEU A 229 -39.68 -1.64 0.69
CA LEU A 229 -40.95 -1.58 1.45
C LEU A 229 -42.02 -2.37 0.72
#